data_7282857197baa169a9d780e33b03a7db
#
_entry.id   7282857197baa169a9d780e33b03a7db
#
_cell.length_a   1.000
_cell.length_b   1.000
_cell.length_c   1.000
_cell.angle_alpha   90.00
_cell.angle_beta   90.00
_cell.angle_gamma   90.00
#
_symmetry.space_group_name_H-M   'P 1'
#
loop_
_entity.id
_entity.type
_entity.pdbx_description
1 polymer ?
#
loop_
_entity_poly.entity_id
_entity_poly.type
_entity_poly.pdbx_seq_one_letter_code
_entity_poly.pdbx_strand_id
1 'polypeptide(L)'
;LGLDKGMKNLSNLNVILAFIFMIAVGALIGISTIFSAELNTLGLYITNFIRMATYTDPYGSGSFVSTWTVWYWAWLTVYMPLMGVITAKISRGRTIREIAIGLGVICSLGCFVCLATLGNYSIEIQKSGIDIASILNTEGQAGAILAIVQTMPAPEFAMAILALLCFVFMATTVDTSSLVAAELTTFHDASKEQAPRSM
;
A
#
# COMPACT_ATOMS: atom_id res chain seq x y z
N LEU A 1 -16.94 -8.75 -22.90
CA LEU A 1 -16.82 -7.99 -21.65
C LEU A 1 -15.40 -7.44 -21.63
N GLY A 2 -15.23 -6.14 -21.96
CA GLY A 2 -13.90 -5.57 -22.10
C GLY A 2 -13.10 -5.70 -20.81
N LEU A 3 -11.84 -6.13 -20.93
CA LEU A 3 -10.85 -6.22 -19.86
C LEU A 3 -10.87 -4.97 -18.97
N ASP A 4 -11.00 -3.79 -19.56
CA ASP A 4 -11.05 -2.50 -18.85
C ASP A 4 -12.22 -2.38 -17.88
N LYS A 5 -13.41 -2.89 -18.24
CA LYS A 5 -14.59 -2.86 -17.36
C LYS A 5 -14.44 -3.85 -16.18
N GLY A 6 -13.86 -5.02 -16.44
CA GLY A 6 -13.61 -6.02 -15.40
C GLY A 6 -12.61 -5.52 -14.36
N MET A 7 -11.47 -5.00 -14.81
CA MET A 7 -10.45 -4.41 -13.95
C MET A 7 -10.97 -3.24 -13.12
N LYS A 8 -11.73 -2.34 -13.73
CA LYS A 8 -12.33 -1.20 -13.01
C LYS A 8 -13.28 -1.65 -11.90
N ASN A 9 -14.14 -2.63 -12.18
CA ASN A 9 -15.08 -3.11 -11.17
C ASN A 9 -14.38 -3.83 -10.02
N LEU A 10 -13.36 -4.63 -10.34
CA LEU A 10 -12.56 -5.34 -9.34
C LEU A 10 -11.78 -4.36 -8.46
N SER A 11 -11.18 -3.33 -9.05
CA SER A 11 -10.50 -2.26 -8.32
C SER A 11 -11.44 -1.48 -7.42
N ASN A 12 -12.62 -1.12 -7.91
CA ASN A 12 -13.63 -0.43 -7.09
C ASN A 12 -14.09 -1.29 -5.90
N LEU A 13 -14.32 -2.59 -6.13
CA LEU A 13 -14.67 -3.54 -5.07
C LEU A 13 -13.58 -3.57 -4.00
N ASN A 14 -12.31 -3.66 -4.42
CA ASN A 14 -11.17 -3.68 -3.51
C ASN A 14 -11.11 -2.42 -2.63
N VAL A 15 -11.26 -1.26 -3.24
CA VAL A 15 -11.27 0.03 -2.52
C VAL A 15 -12.41 0.06 -1.49
N ILE A 16 -13.61 -0.33 -1.86
CA ILE A 16 -14.78 -0.35 -0.96
C ILE A 16 -14.54 -1.32 0.21
N LEU A 17 -14.07 -2.54 -0.07
CA LEU A 17 -13.76 -3.54 0.97
C LEU A 17 -12.66 -3.05 1.91
N ALA A 18 -11.60 -2.43 1.38
CA ALA A 18 -10.53 -1.87 2.18
C ALA A 18 -11.02 -0.75 3.12
N PHE A 19 -11.86 0.15 2.61
CA PHE A 19 -12.45 1.20 3.45
C PHE A 19 -13.38 0.64 4.53
N ILE A 20 -14.22 -0.34 4.21
CA ILE A 20 -15.08 -1.02 5.20
C ILE A 20 -14.22 -1.65 6.28
N PHE A 21 -13.16 -2.38 5.90
CA PHE A 21 -12.25 -3.02 6.84
C PHE A 21 -11.52 -2.00 7.73
N MET A 22 -11.03 -0.90 7.15
CA MET A 22 -10.38 0.17 7.91
C MET A 22 -11.34 0.85 8.89
N ILE A 23 -12.58 1.12 8.48
CA ILE A 23 -13.58 1.72 9.37
C ILE A 23 -13.91 0.76 10.51
N ALA A 24 -14.06 -0.54 10.23
CA ALA A 24 -14.30 -1.55 11.25
C ALA A 24 -13.15 -1.61 12.28
N VAL A 25 -11.91 -1.68 11.83
CA VAL A 25 -10.73 -1.67 12.73
C VAL A 25 -10.62 -0.35 13.49
N GLY A 26 -10.85 0.77 12.81
CA GLY A 26 -10.82 2.10 13.44
C GLY A 26 -11.87 2.28 14.54
N ALA A 27 -13.04 1.65 14.38
CA ALA A 27 -14.08 1.66 15.40
C ALA A 27 -13.70 0.88 16.67
N LEU A 28 -12.83 -0.14 16.54
CA LEU A 28 -12.36 -0.93 17.70
C LEU A 28 -11.37 -0.16 18.57
N ILE A 29 -10.53 0.67 17.96
CA ILE A 29 -9.51 1.46 18.70
C ILE A 29 -10.11 2.75 19.26
N GLY A 30 -11.04 3.35 18.55
CA GLY A 30 -11.57 4.68 18.80
C GLY A 30 -10.81 5.79 18.06
N ILE A 31 -11.56 6.68 17.44
CA ILE A 31 -11.04 7.77 16.59
C ILE A 31 -10.06 8.68 17.34
N SER A 32 -10.32 8.97 18.61
CA SER A 32 -9.46 9.82 19.45
C SER A 32 -8.06 9.22 19.61
N THR A 33 -7.98 7.91 19.84
CA THR A 33 -6.70 7.20 20.01
C THR A 33 -5.90 7.19 18.71
N ILE A 34 -6.57 6.91 17.59
CA ILE A 34 -5.91 6.94 16.27
C ILE A 34 -5.35 8.33 15.98
N PHE A 35 -6.17 9.37 16.17
CA PHE A 35 -5.77 10.73 15.85
C PHE A 35 -4.61 11.22 16.73
N SER A 36 -4.65 10.96 18.04
CA SER A 36 -3.57 11.35 18.96
C SER A 36 -2.28 10.59 18.69
N ALA A 37 -2.35 9.29 18.41
CA ALA A 37 -1.20 8.49 18.06
C ALA A 37 -0.58 8.94 16.74
N GLU A 38 -1.40 9.24 15.72
CA GLU A 38 -0.92 9.67 14.42
C GLU A 38 -0.29 11.06 14.46
N LEU A 39 -0.85 12.00 15.20
CA LEU A 39 -0.22 13.31 15.41
C LEU A 39 1.15 13.18 16.08
N ASN A 40 1.28 12.31 17.08
CA ASN A 40 2.56 12.05 17.72
C ASN A 40 3.56 11.40 16.75
N THR A 41 3.11 10.42 15.96
CA THR A 41 3.93 9.75 14.95
C THR A 41 4.40 10.72 13.88
N LEU A 42 3.53 11.60 13.41
CA LEU A 42 3.87 12.63 12.43
C LEU A 42 4.92 13.61 12.99
N GLY A 43 4.75 14.03 14.25
CA GLY A 43 5.72 14.87 14.95
C GLY A 43 7.09 14.21 15.05
N LEU A 44 7.14 12.94 15.47
CA LEU A 44 8.37 12.16 15.54
C LEU A 44 9.01 11.95 14.16
N TYR A 45 8.20 11.68 13.13
CA TYR A 45 8.68 11.52 11.76
C TYR A 45 9.35 12.80 11.24
N ILE A 46 8.71 13.95 11.39
CA ILE A 46 9.27 15.24 10.95
C ILE A 46 10.56 15.56 11.72
N THR A 47 10.57 15.38 13.02
CA THR A 47 11.72 15.69 13.87
C THR A 47 12.92 14.81 13.60
N ASN A 48 12.69 13.51 13.31
CA ASN A 48 13.75 12.53 13.09
C ASN A 48 13.99 12.21 11.61
N PHE A 49 13.38 12.94 10.69
CA PHE A 49 13.39 12.64 9.26
C PHE A 49 14.80 12.39 8.72
N ILE A 50 15.73 13.34 8.96
CA ILE A 50 17.11 13.24 8.46
C ILE A 50 17.82 12.04 9.07
N ARG A 51 17.68 11.84 10.39
CA ARG A 51 18.28 10.69 11.08
C ARG A 51 17.79 9.35 10.54
N MET A 52 16.50 9.23 10.29
CA MET A 52 15.91 8.02 9.74
C MET A 52 16.32 7.78 8.28
N ALA A 53 16.35 8.83 7.47
CA ALA A 53 16.72 8.76 6.06
C ALA A 53 18.20 8.44 5.83
N THR A 54 19.08 8.82 6.77
CA THR A 54 20.53 8.60 6.67
C THR A 54 21.03 7.44 7.54
N TYR A 55 20.13 6.68 8.16
CA TYR A 55 20.50 5.58 9.03
C TYR A 55 21.06 4.41 8.22
N THR A 56 22.33 4.06 8.47
CA THR A 56 23.06 3.01 7.75
C THR A 56 23.51 1.85 8.63
N ASP A 57 23.29 1.93 9.95
CA ASP A 57 23.69 0.92 10.95
C ASP A 57 25.17 0.49 10.85
N PRO A 58 26.14 1.43 10.90
CA PRO A 58 27.54 1.15 10.56
C PRO A 58 28.25 0.22 11.55
N TYR A 59 27.72 0.03 12.75
CA TYR A 59 28.29 -0.79 13.82
C TYR A 59 27.39 -1.96 14.24
N GLY A 60 26.21 -2.11 13.62
CA GLY A 60 25.28 -3.18 13.90
C GLY A 60 25.35 -4.33 12.89
N SER A 61 24.34 -5.19 12.90
CA SER A 61 24.22 -6.31 11.95
C SER A 61 23.86 -5.86 10.53
N GLY A 62 23.41 -4.64 10.34
CA GLY A 62 22.90 -4.11 9.07
C GLY A 62 21.62 -4.78 8.58
N SER A 63 21.07 -5.72 9.32
CA SER A 63 19.90 -6.52 8.90
C SER A 63 18.67 -5.65 8.66
N PHE A 64 18.42 -4.66 9.52
CA PHE A 64 17.30 -3.73 9.35
C PHE A 64 17.45 -2.92 8.07
N VAL A 65 18.63 -2.37 7.82
CA VAL A 65 18.89 -1.52 6.63
C VAL A 65 18.77 -2.34 5.35
N SER A 66 19.33 -3.57 5.33
CA SER A 66 19.25 -4.43 4.15
C SER A 66 17.81 -4.88 3.85
N THR A 67 17.06 -5.27 4.88
CA THR A 67 15.71 -5.80 4.72
C THR A 67 14.68 -4.71 4.40
N TRP A 68 14.78 -3.53 5.01
CA TRP A 68 13.78 -2.48 4.87
C TRP A 68 14.20 -1.37 3.93
N THR A 69 15.39 -0.80 4.08
CA THR A 69 15.81 0.34 3.26
C THR A 69 16.27 -0.11 1.87
N VAL A 70 17.25 -1.01 1.81
CA VAL A 70 17.84 -1.41 0.52
C VAL A 70 16.84 -2.20 -0.31
N TRP A 71 16.12 -3.14 0.29
CA TRP A 71 15.13 -3.96 -0.41
C TRP A 71 13.98 -3.12 -0.98
N TYR A 72 13.41 -2.18 -0.21
CA TYR A 72 12.34 -1.30 -0.69
C TYR A 72 12.79 -0.36 -1.79
N TRP A 73 13.99 0.22 -1.71
CA TRP A 73 14.52 1.06 -2.77
C TRP A 73 14.81 0.27 -4.05
N ALA A 74 15.35 -0.94 -3.94
CA ALA A 74 15.57 -1.83 -5.08
C ALA A 74 14.24 -2.19 -5.75
N TRP A 75 13.24 -2.58 -4.97
CA TRP A 75 11.90 -2.88 -5.46
C TRP A 75 11.24 -1.69 -6.15
N LEU A 76 11.28 -0.50 -5.56
CA LEU A 76 10.77 0.72 -6.17
C LEU A 76 11.46 1.03 -7.49
N THR A 77 12.78 0.90 -7.56
CA THR A 77 13.54 1.18 -8.80
C THR A 77 13.12 0.27 -9.94
N VAL A 78 12.91 -1.01 -9.67
CA VAL A 78 12.42 -1.98 -10.67
C VAL A 78 10.97 -1.68 -11.08
N TYR A 79 10.15 -1.22 -10.14
CA TYR A 79 8.73 -0.97 -10.38
C TYR A 79 8.44 0.39 -11.03
N MET A 80 9.36 1.36 -10.94
CA MET A 80 9.21 2.71 -11.50
C MET A 80 8.88 2.75 -13.00
N PRO A 81 9.55 2.02 -13.90
CA PRO A 81 9.23 2.06 -15.33
C PRO A 81 7.80 1.60 -15.61
N LEU A 82 7.36 0.54 -14.92
CA LEU A 82 6.00 0.01 -15.02
C LEU A 82 4.96 1.04 -14.59
N MET A 83 5.16 1.64 -13.42
CA MET A 83 4.29 2.69 -12.90
C MET A 83 4.32 3.96 -13.74
N GLY A 84 5.46 4.29 -14.35
CA GLY A 84 5.58 5.42 -15.27
C GLY A 84 4.66 5.29 -16.48
N VAL A 85 4.59 4.12 -17.08
CA VAL A 85 3.70 3.85 -18.23
C VAL A 85 2.23 3.95 -17.82
N ILE A 86 1.85 3.35 -16.70
CA ILE A 86 0.47 3.43 -16.18
C ILE A 86 0.10 4.89 -15.90
N THR A 87 0.96 5.60 -15.18
CA THR A 87 0.74 7.00 -14.82
C THR A 87 0.58 7.87 -16.06
N ALA A 88 1.41 7.69 -17.08
CA ALA A 88 1.30 8.44 -18.32
C ALA A 88 -0.05 8.21 -19.02
N LYS A 89 -0.56 6.98 -19.01
CA LYS A 89 -1.85 6.64 -19.60
C LYS A 89 -3.04 7.25 -18.90
N ILE A 90 -3.10 7.13 -17.58
CA ILE A 90 -4.23 7.65 -16.78
C ILE A 90 -4.19 9.17 -16.61
N SER A 91 -3.04 9.79 -16.88
CA SER A 91 -2.82 11.23 -16.69
C SER A 91 -3.10 12.07 -17.93
N ARG A 92 -3.66 11.51 -18.99
CA ARG A 92 -3.99 12.26 -20.20
C ARG A 92 -4.91 13.45 -19.88
N GLY A 93 -4.48 14.64 -20.29
CA GLY A 93 -5.21 15.89 -20.04
C GLY A 93 -4.95 16.55 -18.69
N ARG A 94 -4.05 16.02 -17.86
CA ARG A 94 -3.62 16.61 -16.59
C ARG A 94 -2.24 17.26 -16.71
N THR A 95 -1.99 18.27 -15.89
CA THR A 95 -0.67 18.89 -15.81
C THR A 95 0.29 18.02 -14.97
N ILE A 96 1.59 18.13 -15.23
CA ILE A 96 2.63 17.43 -14.44
C ILE A 96 2.52 17.79 -12.95
N ARG A 97 2.18 19.03 -12.65
CA ARG A 97 1.99 19.49 -11.27
C ARG A 97 0.84 18.74 -10.56
N GLU A 98 -0.28 18.59 -11.22
CA GLU A 98 -1.44 17.85 -10.68
C GLU A 98 -1.10 16.39 -10.43
N ILE A 99 -0.35 15.77 -11.33
CA ILE A 99 0.13 14.39 -11.19
C ILE A 99 1.08 14.27 -10.00
N ALA A 100 2.07 15.16 -9.89
CA ALA A 100 3.04 15.15 -8.81
C ALA A 100 2.37 15.35 -7.44
N ILE A 101 1.43 16.28 -7.33
CA ILE A 101 0.67 16.48 -6.08
C ILE A 101 -0.24 15.27 -5.80
N GLY A 102 -0.94 14.76 -6.79
CA GLY A 102 -1.82 13.61 -6.64
C GLY A 102 -1.08 12.36 -6.14
N LEU A 103 0.02 12.01 -6.77
CA LEU A 103 0.81 10.85 -6.38
C LEU A 103 1.64 11.09 -5.12
N GLY A 104 2.29 12.24 -5.00
CA GLY A 104 3.18 12.53 -3.88
C GLY A 104 2.44 12.84 -2.58
N VAL A 105 1.35 13.59 -2.62
CA VAL A 105 0.64 14.03 -1.40
C VAL A 105 -0.58 13.16 -1.11
N ILE A 106 -1.49 13.00 -2.07
CA ILE A 106 -2.77 12.32 -1.82
C ILE A 106 -2.56 10.82 -1.55
N CYS A 107 -1.72 10.15 -2.35
CA CYS A 107 -1.42 8.74 -2.10
C CYS A 107 -0.66 8.55 -0.78
N SER A 108 0.27 9.42 -0.43
CA SER A 108 0.98 9.36 0.85
C SER A 108 0.04 9.55 2.04
N LEU A 109 -0.90 10.49 1.97
CA LEU A 109 -1.92 10.66 3.00
C LEU A 109 -2.79 9.40 3.14
N GLY A 110 -3.17 8.76 2.05
CA GLY A 110 -3.87 7.47 2.08
C GLY A 110 -3.08 6.38 2.83
N CYS A 111 -1.78 6.26 2.55
CA CYS A 111 -0.90 5.35 3.27
C CYS A 111 -0.80 5.68 4.77
N PHE A 112 -0.68 6.96 5.12
CA PHE A 112 -0.68 7.37 6.53
C PHE A 112 -1.97 6.96 7.25
N VAL A 113 -3.13 7.17 6.66
CA VAL A 113 -4.42 6.77 7.25
C VAL A 113 -4.50 5.25 7.44
N CYS A 114 -4.05 4.47 6.46
CA CYS A 114 -4.00 3.01 6.57
C CYS A 114 -3.07 2.57 7.71
N LEU A 115 -1.86 3.12 7.77
CA LEU A 115 -0.89 2.80 8.81
C LEU A 115 -1.34 3.28 10.19
N ALA A 116 -1.97 4.46 10.28
CA ALA A 116 -2.58 4.97 11.50
C ALA A 116 -3.63 4.02 12.07
N THR A 117 -4.48 3.47 11.21
CA THR A 117 -5.57 2.60 11.65
C THR A 117 -5.06 1.20 12.00
N LEU A 118 -4.40 0.53 11.06
CA LEU A 118 -3.99 -0.86 11.23
C LEU A 118 -2.76 -1.00 12.14
N GLY A 119 -1.80 -0.07 12.03
CA GLY A 119 -0.60 -0.05 12.85
C GLY A 119 -0.91 0.24 14.33
N ASN A 120 -1.73 1.24 14.62
CA ASN A 120 -2.10 1.54 16.00
C ASN A 120 -2.94 0.44 16.64
N TYR A 121 -3.74 -0.30 15.88
CA TYR A 121 -4.44 -1.47 16.38
C TYR A 121 -3.46 -2.55 16.87
N SER A 122 -2.43 -2.85 16.09
CA SER A 122 -1.41 -3.83 16.48
C SER A 122 -0.61 -3.40 17.71
N ILE A 123 -0.31 -2.09 17.85
CA ILE A 123 0.35 -1.54 19.04
C ILE A 123 -0.54 -1.65 20.28
N GLU A 124 -1.84 -1.40 20.14
CA GLU A 124 -2.78 -1.52 21.26
C GLU A 124 -2.90 -2.97 21.73
N ILE A 125 -2.92 -3.93 20.82
CA ILE A 125 -2.89 -5.36 21.15
C ILE A 125 -1.59 -5.74 21.87
N GLN A 126 -0.45 -5.25 21.40
CA GLN A 126 0.84 -5.44 22.08
C GLN A 126 0.79 -4.93 23.54
N LYS A 127 0.18 -3.77 23.78
CA LYS A 127 0.00 -3.22 25.13
C LYS A 127 -0.98 -4.04 25.99
N SER A 128 -1.96 -4.68 25.38
CA SER A 128 -2.93 -5.52 26.09
C SER A 128 -2.35 -6.84 26.61
N GLY A 129 -1.09 -7.14 26.29
CA GLY A 129 -0.36 -8.29 26.82
C GLY A 129 -0.12 -9.43 25.82
N ILE A 130 -0.55 -9.28 24.57
CA ILE A 130 -0.24 -10.23 23.50
C ILE A 130 1.06 -9.80 22.85
N ASP A 131 2.13 -10.59 23.00
CA ASP A 131 3.45 -10.24 22.47
C ASP A 131 3.55 -10.49 20.97
N ILE A 132 3.01 -9.53 20.19
CA ILE A 132 3.05 -9.57 18.72
C ILE A 132 4.50 -9.51 18.19
N ALA A 133 5.40 -8.84 18.91
CA ALA A 133 6.80 -8.76 18.50
C ALA A 133 7.49 -10.13 18.58
N SER A 134 7.20 -10.94 19.58
CA SER A 134 7.70 -12.31 19.69
C SER A 134 7.13 -13.20 18.58
N ILE A 135 5.83 -13.11 18.32
CA ILE A 135 5.16 -13.86 17.25
C ILE A 135 5.77 -13.48 15.88
N LEU A 136 6.02 -12.20 15.64
CA LEU A 136 6.65 -11.72 14.41
C LEU A 136 8.04 -12.35 14.19
N ASN A 137 8.83 -12.50 15.26
CA ASN A 137 10.18 -13.09 15.19
C ASN A 137 10.15 -14.61 15.02
N THR A 138 9.16 -15.31 15.55
CA THR A 138 9.07 -16.78 15.51
C THR A 138 8.28 -17.32 14.33
N GLU A 139 7.15 -16.70 14.00
CA GLU A 139 6.21 -17.17 12.98
C GLU A 139 6.20 -16.27 11.73
N GLY A 140 6.95 -15.16 11.78
CA GLY A 140 7.01 -14.19 10.70
C GLY A 140 5.78 -13.30 10.60
N GLN A 141 5.72 -12.53 9.50
CA GLN A 141 4.66 -11.53 9.29
C GLN A 141 3.25 -12.15 9.21
N ALA A 142 3.13 -13.32 8.61
CA ALA A 142 1.84 -14.00 8.47
C ALA A 142 1.27 -14.42 9.82
N GLY A 143 2.10 -14.97 10.70
CA GLY A 143 1.71 -15.34 12.07
C GLY A 143 1.28 -14.12 12.89
N ALA A 144 2.03 -13.02 12.81
CA ALA A 144 1.68 -11.79 13.49
C ALA A 144 0.33 -11.21 13.02
N ILE A 145 0.06 -11.21 11.71
CA ILE A 145 -1.21 -10.76 11.15
C ILE A 145 -2.36 -11.63 11.62
N LEU A 146 -2.19 -12.96 11.61
CA LEU A 146 -3.20 -13.89 12.11
C LEU A 146 -3.50 -13.66 13.59
N ALA A 147 -2.48 -13.50 14.43
CA ALA A 147 -2.64 -13.21 15.84
C ALA A 147 -3.41 -11.90 16.07
N ILE A 148 -3.13 -10.84 15.30
CA ILE A 148 -3.86 -9.57 15.37
C ILE A 148 -5.33 -9.75 14.99
N VAL A 149 -5.61 -10.45 13.90
CA VAL A 149 -6.99 -10.65 13.42
C VAL A 149 -7.80 -11.52 14.39
N GLN A 150 -7.18 -12.48 15.05
CA GLN A 150 -7.83 -13.30 16.07
C GLN A 150 -8.31 -12.51 17.29
N THR A 151 -7.79 -11.32 17.54
CA THR A 151 -8.26 -10.45 18.62
C THR A 151 -9.50 -9.63 18.25
N MET A 152 -9.89 -9.61 17.00
CA MET A 152 -11.06 -8.86 16.54
C MET A 152 -12.37 -9.57 16.95
N PRO A 153 -13.46 -8.81 17.15
CA PRO A 153 -14.78 -9.41 17.28
C PRO A 153 -15.13 -10.14 15.98
N ALA A 154 -15.60 -11.39 16.10
CA ALA A 154 -15.84 -12.29 14.97
C ALA A 154 -14.60 -12.57 14.09
N PRO A 155 -13.54 -13.19 14.64
CA PRO A 155 -12.25 -13.34 13.98
C PRO A 155 -12.33 -14.14 12.68
N GLU A 156 -13.22 -15.12 12.59
CA GLU A 156 -13.42 -15.91 11.36
C GLU A 156 -13.93 -15.05 10.20
N PHE A 157 -14.84 -14.13 10.49
CA PHE A 157 -15.37 -13.20 9.50
C PHE A 157 -14.31 -12.16 9.10
N ALA A 158 -13.56 -11.64 10.05
CA ALA A 158 -12.46 -10.71 9.79
C ALA A 158 -11.37 -11.37 8.94
N MET A 159 -11.01 -12.62 9.21
CA MET A 159 -10.07 -13.41 8.39
C MET A 159 -10.59 -13.64 6.98
N ALA A 160 -11.87 -13.96 6.82
CA ALA A 160 -12.47 -14.16 5.50
C ALA A 160 -12.44 -12.86 4.66
N ILE A 161 -12.76 -11.72 5.26
CA ILE A 161 -12.68 -10.41 4.60
C ILE A 161 -11.22 -10.08 4.23
N LEU A 162 -10.28 -10.30 5.13
CA LEU A 162 -8.87 -10.04 4.88
C LEU A 162 -8.33 -10.93 3.75
N ALA A 163 -8.66 -12.22 3.75
CA ALA A 163 -8.29 -13.14 2.70
C ALA A 163 -8.86 -12.72 1.34
N LEU A 164 -10.13 -12.31 1.31
CA LEU A 164 -10.77 -11.79 0.11
C LEU A 164 -10.09 -10.50 -0.39
N LEU A 165 -9.79 -9.57 0.52
CA LEU A 165 -9.04 -8.34 0.22
C LEU A 165 -7.67 -8.66 -0.40
N CYS A 166 -6.89 -9.55 0.21
CA CYS A 166 -5.59 -9.95 -0.29
C CYS A 166 -5.69 -10.58 -1.69
N PHE A 167 -6.69 -11.45 -1.89
CA PHE A 167 -6.91 -12.10 -3.18
C PHE A 167 -7.26 -11.10 -4.28
N VAL A 168 -8.22 -10.20 -4.02
CA VAL A 168 -8.65 -9.18 -5.00
C VAL A 168 -7.52 -8.19 -5.27
N PHE A 169 -6.77 -7.80 -4.25
CA PHE A 169 -5.62 -6.91 -4.41
C PHE A 169 -4.51 -7.55 -5.25
N MET A 170 -4.20 -8.81 -4.99
CA MET A 170 -3.21 -9.56 -5.78
C MET A 170 -3.65 -9.71 -7.23
N ALA A 171 -4.91 -10.06 -7.47
CA ALA A 171 -5.47 -10.18 -8.82
C ALA A 171 -5.35 -8.85 -9.60
N THR A 172 -5.75 -7.73 -9.02
CA THR A 172 -5.64 -6.42 -9.67
C THR A 172 -4.19 -6.01 -9.96
N THR A 173 -3.26 -6.35 -9.07
CA THR A 173 -1.84 -6.05 -9.24
C THR A 173 -1.23 -6.88 -10.37
N VAL A 174 -1.53 -8.18 -10.40
CA VAL A 174 -1.04 -9.09 -11.45
C VAL A 174 -1.60 -8.69 -12.82
N ASP A 175 -2.88 -8.41 -12.92
CA ASP A 175 -3.53 -7.98 -14.17
C ASP A 175 -2.90 -6.70 -14.72
N THR A 176 -2.72 -5.70 -13.86
CA THR A 176 -2.11 -4.43 -14.24
C THR A 176 -0.66 -4.60 -14.69
N SER A 177 0.11 -5.37 -13.94
CA SER A 177 1.52 -5.64 -14.27
C SER A 177 1.68 -6.43 -15.57
N SER A 178 0.82 -7.42 -15.80
CA SER A 178 0.81 -8.21 -17.03
C SER A 178 0.43 -7.37 -18.24
N LEU A 179 -0.56 -6.49 -18.11
CA LEU A 179 -0.97 -5.59 -19.18
C LEU A 179 0.17 -4.66 -19.59
N VAL A 180 0.84 -4.04 -18.62
CA VAL A 180 1.96 -3.12 -18.92
C VAL A 180 3.17 -3.86 -19.46
N ALA A 181 3.47 -5.06 -18.97
CA ALA A 181 4.54 -5.89 -19.50
C ALA A 181 4.27 -6.26 -20.97
N ALA A 182 3.03 -6.63 -21.30
CA ALA A 182 2.63 -6.91 -22.68
C ALA A 182 2.78 -5.68 -23.58
N GLU A 183 2.44 -4.49 -23.09
CA GLU A 183 2.59 -3.25 -23.85
C GLU A 183 4.06 -2.86 -24.07
N LEU A 184 4.92 -3.03 -23.08
CA LEU A 184 6.35 -2.75 -23.20
C LEU A 184 7.06 -3.70 -24.17
N THR A 185 6.53 -4.93 -24.32
CA THR A 185 7.10 -5.95 -25.24
C THR A 185 6.49 -5.91 -26.62
N THR A 186 5.36 -5.22 -26.82
CA THR A 186 4.72 -5.10 -28.13
C THR A 186 5.29 -3.88 -28.88
N PHE A 187 5.87 -4.09 -30.05
CA PHE A 187 6.28 -2.99 -30.92
C PHE A 187 5.03 -2.23 -31.39
N HIS A 188 4.79 -1.07 -30.82
CA HIS A 188 3.73 -0.17 -31.26
C HIS A 188 4.23 0.60 -32.46
N ASP A 189 3.65 0.35 -33.62
CA ASP A 189 3.92 1.12 -34.84
C ASP A 189 3.28 2.51 -34.68
N ALA A 190 4.07 3.46 -34.19
CA ALA A 190 3.64 4.84 -33.93
C ALA A 190 3.07 5.54 -35.19
N SER A 191 3.27 4.97 -36.37
CA SER A 191 2.73 5.49 -37.65
C SER A 191 1.21 5.32 -37.78
N LYS A 192 0.62 4.36 -37.04
CA LYS A 192 -0.83 4.08 -37.12
C LYS A 192 -1.67 4.91 -36.14
N GLU A 193 -1.06 5.56 -35.19
CA GLU A 193 -1.79 6.37 -34.16
C GLU A 193 -1.93 7.85 -34.57
N GLN A 194 -1.30 8.26 -35.68
CA GLN A 194 -1.31 9.64 -36.19
C GLN A 194 -2.29 9.90 -37.33
N ALA A 195 -3.23 9.02 -37.60
CA ALA A 195 -4.30 9.37 -38.51
C ALA A 195 -5.29 10.32 -37.80
N PRO A 196 -5.33 11.63 -38.12
CA PRO A 196 -6.33 12.50 -37.60
C PRO A 196 -7.68 12.01 -38.09
N ARG A 197 -8.58 11.61 -37.23
CA ARG A 197 -9.99 11.48 -37.58
C ARG A 197 -10.50 12.89 -37.85
N SER A 198 -10.27 13.36 -39.11
CA SER A 198 -11.02 14.43 -39.67
C SER A 198 -12.42 13.90 -39.91
N MET A 199 -13.35 14.28 -39.12
CA MET A 199 -14.73 14.72 -39.36
C MET A 199 -15.53 14.67 -38.09
#